data_c47b2ee3e6cacb03a7da2e805bbdfb43
#
_entry.id   c47b2ee3e6cacb03a7da2e805bbdfb43
#
_cell.length_a   1.000
_cell.length_b   1.000
_cell.length_c   1.000
_cell.angle_alpha   90.00
_cell.angle_beta   90.00
_cell.angle_gamma   90.00
#
_symmetry.space_group_name_H-M   'P 1'
#
loop_
_entity.id
_entity.type
_entity.pdbx_description
1 polymer ?
#
loop_
_entity_poly.entity_id
_entity_poly.type
_entity_poly.pdbx_seq_one_letter_code
_entity_poly.pdbx_strand_id
1 'polypeptide(L)'
;MVQFTIIEAPSILGLRPTGVQHLPQALKAAGLMSELSAEYGGRVPSFSYNPERDKSTLLLNPDSIRAFSLQLADAVTLVLRKKQFPLVLGGDCSILIGNLLALRRLGNYGLFFIDGHADFYQPKASPTGEVADMDLAIVSGSGPDVLTNLEGLKPLVQDPDIIVFGYRDAEQAASCGSQDVHDTNMHAFDLTNVRKIGTITAAASLAIDLLANNEIVEGFWIHLDADVLDDSIMPAVDYRLGGGGLSFAELSELLKTITASGHAVGMDITIFNPLLDLDGSITQRFVSSLVEGLS
;
A
#
# COMPACT_ATOMS: atom_id res chain seq x y z
N MET A 1 -17.51 -15.31 8.32
CA MET A 1 -16.76 -14.97 7.11
C MET A 1 -16.64 -13.46 7.04
N VAL A 2 -15.48 -12.95 6.67
CA VAL A 2 -15.26 -11.52 6.48
C VAL A 2 -16.05 -11.07 5.24
N GLN A 3 -16.83 -9.99 5.35
CA GLN A 3 -17.53 -9.42 4.21
C GLN A 3 -16.64 -8.36 3.56
N PHE A 4 -16.12 -8.65 2.37
CA PHE A 4 -15.32 -7.70 1.60
C PHE A 4 -16.19 -6.66 0.89
N THR A 5 -15.71 -5.42 0.85
CA THR A 5 -16.31 -4.36 0.04
C THR A 5 -15.24 -3.69 -0.80
N ILE A 6 -15.34 -3.82 -2.12
CA ILE A 6 -14.38 -3.26 -3.07
C ILE A 6 -14.67 -1.77 -3.29
N ILE A 7 -13.65 -0.93 -3.06
CA ILE A 7 -13.62 0.50 -3.41
C ILE A 7 -12.59 0.69 -4.52
N GLU A 8 -12.96 1.34 -5.61
CA GLU A 8 -12.01 1.71 -6.66
C GLU A 8 -11.39 3.08 -6.37
N ALA A 9 -10.06 3.13 -6.32
CA ALA A 9 -9.28 4.33 -6.07
C ALA A 9 -8.22 4.55 -7.17
N PRO A 10 -8.61 4.80 -8.45
CA PRO A 10 -7.72 4.79 -9.61
C PRO A 10 -6.87 6.07 -9.70
N SER A 11 -6.04 6.32 -8.69
CA SER A 11 -5.11 7.45 -8.67
C SER A 11 -3.90 7.22 -9.59
N ILE A 12 -3.41 8.31 -10.17
CA ILE A 12 -2.08 8.43 -10.81
C ILE A 12 -1.37 9.68 -10.29
N LEU A 13 -1.88 10.28 -9.22
CA LEU A 13 -1.47 11.61 -8.78
C LEU A 13 -0.10 11.57 -8.11
N GLY A 14 0.21 10.49 -7.43
CA GLY A 14 1.49 10.26 -6.77
C GLY A 14 2.56 9.61 -7.65
N LEU A 15 2.22 9.30 -8.90
CA LEU A 15 3.10 8.65 -9.87
C LEU A 15 3.06 9.42 -11.21
N ARG A 16 3.26 8.72 -12.32
CA ARG A 16 3.05 9.20 -13.69
C ARG A 16 1.89 8.43 -14.34
N PRO A 17 1.25 8.97 -15.38
CA PRO A 17 0.12 8.33 -16.05
C PRO A 17 0.60 7.16 -16.95
N THR A 18 1.10 6.09 -16.36
CA THR A 18 1.70 4.93 -17.03
C THR A 18 0.69 3.83 -17.31
N GLY A 19 -0.38 3.72 -16.49
CA GLY A 19 -1.40 2.69 -16.67
C GLY A 19 -1.94 2.09 -15.38
N VAL A 20 -1.33 2.36 -14.21
CA VAL A 20 -1.75 1.80 -12.91
C VAL A 20 -3.20 2.12 -12.52
N GLN A 21 -3.76 3.23 -13.03
CA GLN A 21 -5.16 3.59 -12.82
C GLN A 21 -6.16 2.58 -13.41
N HIS A 22 -5.71 1.66 -14.25
CA HIS A 22 -6.52 0.59 -14.83
C HIS A 22 -6.56 -0.68 -13.96
N LEU A 23 -5.76 -0.75 -12.88
CA LEU A 23 -5.72 -1.87 -11.94
C LEU A 23 -7.13 -2.30 -11.47
N PRO A 24 -8.02 -1.40 -11.00
CA PRO A 24 -9.32 -1.83 -10.48
C PRO A 24 -10.16 -2.58 -11.53
N GLN A 25 -10.13 -2.11 -12.77
CA GLN A 25 -10.89 -2.72 -13.86
C GLN A 25 -10.30 -4.07 -14.24
N ALA A 26 -8.96 -4.19 -14.30
CA ALA A 26 -8.27 -5.42 -14.66
C ALA A 26 -8.53 -6.53 -13.62
N LEU A 27 -8.34 -6.25 -12.32
CA LEU A 27 -8.55 -7.25 -11.27
C LEU A 27 -10.01 -7.69 -11.17
N LYS A 28 -10.97 -6.76 -11.32
CA LYS A 28 -12.41 -7.12 -11.35
C LYS A 28 -12.77 -7.95 -12.59
N ALA A 29 -12.25 -7.59 -13.75
CA ALA A 29 -12.48 -8.36 -14.98
C ALA A 29 -11.90 -9.78 -14.92
N ALA A 30 -10.79 -9.94 -14.17
CA ALA A 30 -10.18 -11.25 -13.89
C ALA A 30 -10.87 -12.06 -12.79
N GLY A 31 -11.99 -11.54 -12.23
CA GLY A 31 -12.85 -12.29 -11.31
C GLY A 31 -12.68 -11.98 -9.82
N LEU A 32 -11.78 -11.08 -9.40
CA LEU A 32 -11.50 -10.84 -7.98
C LEU A 32 -12.78 -10.59 -7.15
N MET A 33 -13.69 -9.77 -7.66
CA MET A 33 -14.93 -9.44 -6.95
C MET A 33 -15.84 -10.65 -6.77
N SER A 34 -16.00 -11.48 -7.80
CA SER A 34 -16.86 -12.67 -7.74
C SER A 34 -16.28 -13.77 -6.86
N GLU A 35 -14.99 -14.02 -6.98
CA GLU A 35 -14.28 -15.06 -6.22
C GLU A 35 -14.28 -14.76 -4.71
N LEU A 36 -14.12 -13.50 -4.31
CA LEU A 36 -14.22 -13.08 -2.91
C LEU A 36 -15.66 -12.85 -2.44
N SER A 37 -16.67 -13.01 -3.29
CA SER A 37 -18.08 -12.65 -2.99
C SER A 37 -18.19 -11.22 -2.43
N ALA A 38 -17.37 -10.29 -2.94
CA ALA A 38 -17.27 -8.94 -2.43
C ALA A 38 -18.42 -8.04 -2.92
N GLU A 39 -18.87 -7.13 -2.05
CA GLU A 39 -19.78 -6.05 -2.43
C GLU A 39 -19.04 -4.93 -3.18
N TYR A 40 -19.76 -4.18 -3.99
CA TYR A 40 -19.20 -2.99 -4.64
C TYR A 40 -19.47 -1.74 -3.80
N GLY A 41 -18.40 -1.12 -3.30
CA GLY A 41 -18.43 0.06 -2.44
C GLY A 41 -18.38 1.41 -3.19
N GLY A 42 -18.16 1.38 -4.51
CA GLY A 42 -18.10 2.59 -5.32
C GLY A 42 -16.70 2.91 -5.85
N ARG A 43 -16.60 4.08 -6.48
CA ARG A 43 -15.36 4.58 -7.10
C ARG A 43 -15.09 6.01 -6.68
N VAL A 44 -13.89 6.31 -6.25
CA VAL A 44 -13.43 7.67 -5.98
C VAL A 44 -13.18 8.39 -7.30
N PRO A 45 -13.73 9.59 -7.51
CA PRO A 45 -13.50 10.35 -8.73
C PRO A 45 -12.03 10.68 -8.96
N SER A 46 -11.59 10.60 -10.21
CA SER A 46 -10.23 10.99 -10.60
C SER A 46 -10.07 12.52 -10.61
N PHE A 47 -8.87 12.98 -10.30
CA PHE A 47 -8.48 14.39 -10.39
C PHE A 47 -7.53 14.61 -11.57
N SER A 48 -7.40 15.86 -12.00
CA SER A 48 -6.47 16.23 -13.08
C SER A 48 -5.03 16.06 -12.62
N TYR A 49 -4.22 15.39 -13.43
CA TYR A 49 -2.79 15.22 -13.22
C TYR A 49 -2.02 16.43 -13.75
N ASN A 50 -1.05 16.91 -12.98
CA ASN A 50 -0.08 17.91 -13.40
C ASN A 50 1.34 17.29 -13.35
N PRO A 51 2.11 17.28 -14.47
CA PRO A 51 3.47 16.73 -14.49
C PRO A 51 4.54 17.62 -13.83
N GLU A 52 4.16 18.85 -13.43
CA GLU A 52 5.10 19.79 -12.81
C GLU A 52 5.13 19.60 -11.30
N ARG A 53 6.35 19.50 -10.74
CA ARG A 53 6.55 19.49 -9.28
C ARG A 53 6.16 20.85 -8.68
N ASP A 54 5.41 20.81 -7.60
CA ASP A 54 5.14 22.01 -6.82
C ASP A 54 6.44 22.55 -6.22
N LYS A 55 6.67 23.86 -6.39
CA LYS A 55 7.94 24.49 -5.99
C LYS A 55 8.12 24.61 -4.48
N SER A 56 7.03 24.63 -3.72
CA SER A 56 7.06 24.82 -2.27
C SER A 56 7.21 23.49 -1.53
N THR A 57 6.56 22.45 -2.02
CA THR A 57 6.56 21.10 -1.40
C THR A 57 7.55 20.15 -2.05
N LEU A 58 7.96 20.41 -3.29
CA LEU A 58 8.75 19.52 -4.16
C LEU A 58 8.02 18.23 -4.55
N LEU A 59 6.70 18.15 -4.39
CA LEU A 59 5.86 17.01 -4.71
C LEU A 59 5.13 17.20 -6.04
N LEU A 60 4.74 16.09 -6.66
CA LEU A 60 3.73 16.07 -7.71
C LEU A 60 2.34 16.14 -7.10
N ASN A 61 1.47 16.95 -7.67
CA ASN A 61 0.03 17.01 -7.41
C ASN A 61 -0.41 17.10 -5.91
N PRO A 62 0.29 17.80 -4.99
CA PRO A 62 0.01 17.71 -3.56
C PRO A 62 -1.45 18.06 -3.20
N ASP A 63 -2.02 19.12 -3.80
CA ASP A 63 -3.40 19.53 -3.53
C ASP A 63 -4.44 18.53 -4.07
N SER A 64 -4.17 17.96 -5.25
CA SER A 64 -5.03 16.93 -5.86
C SER A 64 -5.00 15.63 -5.04
N ILE A 65 -3.81 15.21 -4.56
CA ILE A 65 -3.65 14.05 -3.67
C ILE A 65 -4.40 14.30 -2.36
N ARG A 66 -4.26 15.48 -1.76
CA ARG A 66 -5.02 15.86 -0.56
C ARG A 66 -6.53 15.72 -0.79
N ALA A 67 -7.05 16.27 -1.87
CA ALA A 67 -8.47 16.24 -2.17
C ALA A 67 -8.98 14.81 -2.45
N PHE A 68 -8.18 14.00 -3.16
CA PHE A 68 -8.48 12.60 -3.41
C PHE A 68 -8.47 11.79 -2.10
N SER A 69 -7.46 11.99 -1.25
CA SER A 69 -7.33 11.29 0.03
C SER A 69 -8.51 11.56 0.97
N LEU A 70 -9.03 12.79 1.01
CA LEU A 70 -10.22 13.11 1.80
C LEU A 70 -11.46 12.35 1.32
N GLN A 71 -11.68 12.27 -0.01
CA GLN A 71 -12.82 11.53 -0.57
C GLN A 71 -12.67 10.02 -0.38
N LEU A 72 -11.45 9.50 -0.54
CA LEU A 72 -11.17 8.09 -0.28
C LEU A 72 -11.39 7.75 1.20
N ALA A 73 -10.92 8.60 2.11
CA ALA A 73 -11.15 8.42 3.54
C ALA A 73 -12.63 8.38 3.91
N ASP A 74 -13.46 9.21 3.27
CA ASP A 74 -14.92 9.18 3.47
C ASP A 74 -15.50 7.82 3.02
N ALA A 75 -15.11 7.32 1.85
CA ALA A 75 -15.59 6.05 1.32
C ALA A 75 -15.16 4.87 2.21
N VAL A 76 -13.89 4.81 2.60
CA VAL A 76 -13.34 3.75 3.49
C VAL A 76 -14.02 3.79 4.87
N THR A 77 -14.18 4.99 5.46
CA THR A 77 -14.87 5.16 6.75
C THR A 77 -16.29 4.59 6.72
N LEU A 78 -17.03 4.78 5.61
CA LEU A 78 -18.39 4.24 5.49
C LEU A 78 -18.42 2.70 5.51
N VAL A 79 -17.43 2.04 4.89
CA VAL A 79 -17.30 0.58 4.89
C VAL A 79 -16.91 0.06 6.28
N LEU A 80 -15.91 0.69 6.93
CA LEU A 80 -15.46 0.32 8.27
C LEU A 80 -16.58 0.42 9.32
N ARG A 81 -17.40 1.50 9.26
CA ARG A 81 -18.55 1.66 10.14
C ARG A 81 -19.62 0.58 10.00
N LYS A 82 -19.71 -0.05 8.84
CA LYS A 82 -20.56 -1.23 8.61
C LYS A 82 -19.93 -2.53 9.11
N LYS A 83 -18.71 -2.47 9.67
CA LYS A 83 -17.92 -3.65 10.07
C LYS A 83 -17.64 -4.60 8.89
N GLN A 84 -17.53 -4.05 7.70
CA GLN A 84 -17.08 -4.75 6.49
C GLN A 84 -15.59 -4.49 6.29
N PHE A 85 -14.92 -5.36 5.54
CA PHE A 85 -13.50 -5.23 5.21
C PHE A 85 -13.34 -4.45 3.89
N PRO A 86 -12.88 -3.19 3.91
CA PRO A 86 -12.61 -2.46 2.69
C PRO A 86 -11.41 -3.07 1.97
N LEU A 87 -11.60 -3.45 0.70
CA LEU A 87 -10.56 -3.82 -0.23
C LEU A 87 -10.47 -2.71 -1.28
N VAL A 88 -9.47 -1.84 -1.14
CA VAL A 88 -9.27 -0.69 -2.00
C VAL A 88 -8.40 -1.07 -3.19
N LEU A 89 -8.96 -1.03 -4.38
CA LEU A 89 -8.21 -1.29 -5.61
C LEU A 89 -7.68 0.04 -6.13
N GLY A 90 -6.39 0.19 -6.08
CA GLY A 90 -5.73 1.45 -6.30
C GLY A 90 -5.26 1.69 -7.71
N GLY A 91 -4.47 2.63 -7.80
CA GLY A 91 -3.57 3.08 -8.81
C GLY A 91 -2.17 3.14 -8.19
N ASP A 92 -1.70 4.33 -7.84
CA ASP A 92 -0.42 4.55 -7.18
C ASP A 92 -0.53 4.51 -5.64
N CYS A 93 0.62 4.36 -4.93
CA CYS A 93 0.69 4.18 -3.48
C CYS A 93 0.23 5.40 -2.66
N SER A 94 0.11 6.60 -3.26
CA SER A 94 -0.41 7.78 -2.55
C SER A 94 -1.83 7.59 -1.99
N ILE A 95 -2.58 6.58 -2.44
CA ILE A 95 -3.91 6.25 -1.89
C ILE A 95 -3.85 5.79 -0.43
N LEU A 96 -2.69 5.28 0.04
CA LEU A 96 -2.47 4.90 1.43
C LEU A 96 -2.80 6.05 2.39
N ILE A 97 -2.52 7.29 1.99
CA ILE A 97 -2.81 8.49 2.80
C ILE A 97 -4.31 8.58 3.13
N GLY A 98 -5.18 8.34 2.15
CA GLY A 98 -6.63 8.34 2.36
C GLY A 98 -7.12 7.17 3.21
N ASN A 99 -6.55 5.99 3.02
CA ASN A 99 -6.88 4.78 3.76
C ASN A 99 -6.56 4.95 5.26
N LEU A 100 -5.34 5.43 5.57
CA LEU A 100 -4.93 5.65 6.96
C LEU A 100 -5.61 6.85 7.61
N LEU A 101 -5.99 7.88 6.84
CA LEU A 101 -6.83 8.96 7.36
C LEU A 101 -8.19 8.42 7.82
N ALA A 102 -8.81 7.49 7.07
CA ALA A 102 -10.06 6.86 7.49
C ALA A 102 -9.93 6.13 8.82
N LEU A 103 -8.84 5.39 9.01
CA LEU A 103 -8.56 4.70 10.26
C LEU A 103 -8.29 5.69 11.40
N ARG A 104 -7.47 6.71 11.16
CA ARG A 104 -7.09 7.71 12.16
C ARG A 104 -8.29 8.51 12.68
N ARG A 105 -9.33 8.69 11.87
CA ARG A 105 -10.63 9.27 12.29
C ARG A 105 -11.42 8.38 13.26
N LEU A 106 -11.14 7.07 13.26
CA LEU A 106 -11.86 6.09 14.07
C LEU A 106 -11.11 5.71 15.34
N GLY A 107 -9.78 5.71 15.31
CA GLY A 107 -8.96 5.32 16.45
C GLY A 107 -7.47 5.25 16.13
N ASN A 108 -6.77 4.40 16.87
CA ASN A 108 -5.36 4.11 16.65
C ASN A 108 -5.24 2.74 15.97
N TYR A 109 -4.63 2.75 14.79
CA TYR A 109 -4.44 1.54 13.99
C TYR A 109 -2.99 1.44 13.53
N GLY A 110 -2.52 0.22 13.34
CA GLY A 110 -1.22 -0.06 12.77
C GLY A 110 -1.26 -0.15 11.24
N LEU A 111 -0.08 -0.34 10.68
CA LEU A 111 0.15 -0.53 9.24
C LEU A 111 1.05 -1.75 9.03
N PHE A 112 0.60 -2.68 8.20
CA PHE A 112 1.41 -3.74 7.64
C PHE A 112 1.70 -3.37 6.18
N PHE A 113 2.87 -2.77 5.94
CA PHE A 113 3.31 -2.22 4.66
C PHE A 113 4.12 -3.29 3.91
N ILE A 114 3.55 -3.84 2.82
CA ILE A 114 4.12 -4.91 2.01
C ILE A 114 4.52 -4.32 0.66
N ASP A 115 5.82 -4.20 0.43
CA ASP A 115 6.34 -3.45 -0.70
C ASP A 115 7.75 -3.91 -1.07
N GLY A 116 8.15 -3.79 -2.32
CA GLY A 116 9.52 -3.98 -2.77
C GLY A 116 10.44 -2.81 -2.44
N HIS A 117 9.85 -1.61 -2.24
CA HIS A 117 10.51 -0.38 -1.81
C HIS A 117 10.17 -0.06 -0.34
N ALA A 118 10.96 0.78 0.29
CA ALA A 118 10.62 1.30 1.61
C ALA A 118 9.69 2.52 1.55
N ASP A 119 9.59 3.17 0.40
CA ASP A 119 8.82 4.39 0.12
C ASP A 119 8.92 5.46 1.20
N PHE A 120 10.18 5.62 1.67
CA PHE A 120 10.52 6.51 2.78
C PHE A 120 11.36 7.71 2.34
N TYR A 121 11.26 8.10 1.05
CA TYR A 121 11.95 9.28 0.56
C TYR A 121 11.40 10.56 1.18
N GLN A 122 12.30 11.53 1.37
CA GLN A 122 11.91 12.90 1.70
C GLN A 122 11.86 13.72 0.40
N PRO A 123 11.04 14.75 0.27
CA PRO A 123 10.87 15.50 -0.98
C PRO A 123 12.15 16.03 -1.61
N LYS A 124 13.19 16.30 -0.80
CA LYS A 124 14.51 16.77 -1.28
C LYS A 124 15.38 15.62 -1.81
N ALA A 125 15.19 14.42 -1.30
CA ALA A 125 15.93 13.22 -1.71
C ALA A 125 15.28 12.56 -2.94
N SER A 126 13.96 12.71 -3.12
CA SER A 126 13.27 12.14 -4.27
C SER A 126 13.72 12.81 -5.58
N PRO A 127 14.20 12.04 -6.56
CA PRO A 127 14.56 12.57 -7.87
C PRO A 127 13.34 12.97 -8.70
N THR A 128 12.18 12.37 -8.45
CA THR A 128 10.96 12.52 -9.24
C THR A 128 9.95 13.47 -8.63
N GLY A 129 9.85 13.54 -7.29
CA GLY A 129 8.78 14.19 -6.54
C GLY A 129 7.47 13.41 -6.51
N GLU A 130 7.51 12.16 -6.93
CA GLU A 130 6.40 11.22 -6.88
C GLU A 130 6.08 10.89 -5.42
N VAL A 131 4.82 11.03 -5.03
CA VAL A 131 4.38 10.75 -3.65
C VAL A 131 4.30 9.25 -3.39
N ALA A 132 4.25 8.46 -4.46
CA ALA A 132 4.28 7.00 -4.40
C ALA A 132 5.62 6.45 -3.89
N ASP A 133 6.72 7.25 -3.92
CA ASP A 133 8.00 6.88 -3.30
C ASP A 133 8.18 7.46 -1.88
N MET A 134 7.12 8.07 -1.31
CA MET A 134 7.15 8.79 -0.03
C MET A 134 5.92 8.52 0.85
N ASP A 135 5.02 7.69 0.42
CA ASP A 135 3.72 7.53 1.10
C ASP A 135 3.90 6.99 2.53
N LEU A 136 4.83 6.06 2.76
CA LEU A 136 5.18 5.61 4.12
C LEU A 136 5.70 6.75 4.99
N ALA A 137 6.62 7.57 4.46
CA ALA A 137 7.12 8.74 5.18
C ALA A 137 5.99 9.72 5.52
N ILE A 138 5.08 9.97 4.57
CA ILE A 138 3.97 10.90 4.73
C ILE A 138 2.99 10.41 5.80
N VAL A 139 2.60 9.14 5.79
CA VAL A 139 1.62 8.62 6.76
C VAL A 139 2.20 8.54 8.18
N SER A 140 3.52 8.36 8.32
CA SER A 140 4.24 8.45 9.60
C SER A 140 4.49 9.88 10.06
N GLY A 141 4.12 10.89 9.24
CA GLY A 141 4.20 12.31 9.59
C GLY A 141 5.43 13.02 9.06
N SER A 142 6.26 12.39 8.24
CA SER A 142 7.46 12.98 7.63
C SER A 142 7.15 13.54 6.25
N GLY A 143 7.23 14.87 6.09
CA GLY A 143 6.97 15.53 4.80
C GLY A 143 6.15 16.82 4.93
N PRO A 144 5.70 17.38 3.80
CA PRO A 144 4.92 18.63 3.78
C PRO A 144 3.55 18.49 4.46
N ASP A 145 3.17 19.47 5.26
CA ASP A 145 1.91 19.48 6.04
C ASP A 145 0.66 19.34 5.17
N VAL A 146 0.70 19.71 3.91
CA VAL A 146 -0.42 19.53 2.98
C VAL A 146 -0.88 18.09 2.86
N LEU A 147 0.03 17.12 3.05
CA LEU A 147 -0.26 15.67 3.02
C LEU A 147 -0.12 15.00 4.38
N THR A 148 0.83 15.44 5.22
CA THR A 148 1.06 14.80 6.53
C THR A 148 0.06 15.23 7.60
N ASN A 149 -0.56 16.41 7.46
CA ASN A 149 -1.43 17.00 8.50
C ASN A 149 -2.87 17.18 8.01
N LEU A 150 -3.43 16.10 7.44
CA LEU A 150 -4.83 16.06 7.03
C LEU A 150 -5.73 16.17 8.28
N GLU A 151 -6.66 17.09 8.25
CA GLU A 151 -7.62 17.34 9.35
C GLU A 151 -6.98 17.57 10.74
N GLY A 152 -5.69 17.87 10.79
CA GLY A 152 -4.95 18.04 12.05
C GLY A 152 -4.60 16.72 12.75
N LEU A 153 -4.64 15.59 12.05
CA LEU A 153 -4.47 14.23 12.59
C LEU A 153 -3.06 13.64 12.38
N LYS A 154 -2.05 14.47 12.28
CA LYS A 154 -0.63 14.07 12.12
C LYS A 154 -0.06 13.46 13.42
N PRO A 155 0.68 12.32 13.32
CA PRO A 155 0.77 11.41 12.18
C PRO A 155 -0.50 10.59 11.99
N LEU A 156 -0.69 10.00 10.80
CA LEU A 156 -1.81 9.09 10.54
C LEU A 156 -1.59 7.72 11.21
N VAL A 157 -0.33 7.30 11.31
CA VAL A 157 0.10 6.10 12.04
C VAL A 157 1.40 6.40 12.78
N GLN A 158 1.59 5.82 13.96
CA GLN A 158 2.81 6.01 14.76
C GLN A 158 3.89 5.03 14.29
N ASP A 159 5.16 5.45 14.28
CA ASP A 159 6.29 4.59 13.86
C ASP A 159 6.29 3.19 14.52
N PRO A 160 6.12 3.05 15.86
CA PRO A 160 6.11 1.73 16.49
C PRO A 160 4.94 0.83 16.08
N ASP A 161 3.93 1.38 15.38
CA ASP A 161 2.76 0.67 14.91
C ASP A 161 2.87 0.33 13.41
N ILE A 162 4.08 0.43 12.82
CA ILE A 162 4.35 0.17 11.40
C ILE A 162 5.29 -1.03 11.25
N ILE A 163 4.87 -2.01 10.45
CA ILE A 163 5.72 -3.04 9.88
C ILE A 163 6.05 -2.67 8.44
N VAL A 164 7.34 -2.63 8.07
CA VAL A 164 7.82 -2.45 6.70
C VAL A 164 8.36 -3.78 6.22
N PHE A 165 7.67 -4.45 5.28
CA PHE A 165 7.90 -5.85 4.97
C PHE A 165 8.21 -6.10 3.50
N GLY A 166 9.37 -6.71 3.21
CA GLY A 166 9.72 -7.22 1.87
C GLY A 166 10.58 -6.30 1.03
N TYR A 167 10.83 -5.08 1.47
CA TYR A 167 11.59 -4.09 0.72
C TYR A 167 13.05 -4.52 0.47
N ARG A 168 13.63 -4.05 -0.64
CA ARG A 168 14.98 -4.41 -1.09
C ARG A 168 15.70 -3.28 -1.83
N ASP A 169 15.23 -2.03 -1.66
CA ASP A 169 15.73 -0.82 -2.33
C ASP A 169 16.70 0.02 -1.49
N ALA A 170 17.13 -0.43 -0.30
CA ALA A 170 17.89 0.36 0.66
C ALA A 170 19.16 1.02 0.08
N GLU A 171 19.90 0.33 -0.81
CA GLU A 171 21.09 0.91 -1.47
C GLU A 171 20.70 2.03 -2.44
N GLN A 172 19.60 1.88 -3.17
CA GLN A 172 19.08 2.89 -4.08
C GLN A 172 18.63 4.13 -3.31
N ALA A 173 17.85 3.97 -2.26
CA ALA A 173 17.36 5.04 -1.39
C ALA A 173 18.54 5.81 -0.76
N ALA A 174 19.55 5.10 -0.24
CA ALA A 174 20.77 5.70 0.33
C ALA A 174 21.54 6.50 -0.72
N SER A 175 21.63 6.03 -1.97
CA SER A 175 22.32 6.74 -3.06
C SER A 175 21.67 8.09 -3.41
N CYS A 176 20.38 8.23 -3.15
CA CYS A 176 19.61 9.47 -3.31
C CYS A 176 19.65 10.36 -2.05
N GLY A 177 20.24 9.90 -0.97
CA GLY A 177 20.30 10.62 0.31
C GLY A 177 18.98 10.57 1.07
N SER A 178 18.16 9.55 0.84
CA SER A 178 16.96 9.28 1.63
C SER A 178 17.33 8.87 3.05
N GLN A 179 16.46 9.19 4.01
CA GLN A 179 16.54 8.64 5.36
C GLN A 179 16.24 7.14 5.32
N ASP A 180 16.97 6.37 6.14
CA ASP A 180 16.72 4.93 6.29
C ASP A 180 15.55 4.69 7.27
N VAL A 181 14.69 3.72 6.99
CA VAL A 181 13.64 3.28 7.92
C VAL A 181 14.21 2.74 9.23
N HIS A 182 15.44 2.20 9.20
CA HIS A 182 16.16 1.75 10.42
C HIS A 182 16.54 2.89 11.38
N ASP A 183 16.52 4.15 10.92
CA ASP A 183 16.72 5.33 11.76
C ASP A 183 15.42 5.78 12.49
N THR A 184 14.35 5.00 12.35
CA THR A 184 13.04 5.24 12.96
C THR A 184 12.73 4.18 14.02
N ASN A 185 11.55 4.28 14.64
CA ASN A 185 11.02 3.23 15.52
C ASN A 185 10.12 2.22 14.79
N MET A 186 10.10 2.22 13.45
CA MET A 186 9.37 1.25 12.65
C MET A 186 10.02 -0.13 12.73
N HIS A 187 9.24 -1.17 12.54
CA HIS A 187 9.73 -2.54 12.51
C HIS A 187 10.08 -2.95 11.08
N ALA A 188 11.37 -2.89 10.75
CA ALA A 188 11.90 -3.15 9.42
C ALA A 188 12.20 -4.64 9.18
N PHE A 189 11.48 -5.25 8.24
CA PHE A 189 11.65 -6.61 7.73
C PHE A 189 12.06 -6.54 6.26
N ASP A 190 13.29 -6.10 5.97
CA ASP A 190 13.81 -6.17 4.60
C ASP A 190 13.78 -7.62 4.09
N LEU A 191 13.79 -7.80 2.77
CA LEU A 191 13.66 -9.13 2.17
C LEU A 191 14.76 -10.08 2.61
N THR A 192 15.99 -9.58 2.87
CA THR A 192 17.10 -10.39 3.36
C THR A 192 16.81 -10.93 4.77
N ASN A 193 16.24 -10.11 5.64
CA ASN A 193 15.85 -10.50 6.99
C ASN A 193 14.68 -11.50 6.95
N VAL A 194 13.68 -11.26 6.10
CA VAL A 194 12.59 -12.22 5.87
C VAL A 194 13.14 -13.59 5.44
N ARG A 195 14.09 -13.63 4.51
CA ARG A 195 14.72 -14.89 4.03
C ARG A 195 15.55 -15.58 5.14
N LYS A 196 16.21 -14.83 6.02
CA LYS A 196 16.97 -15.39 7.16
C LYS A 196 16.07 -16.04 8.22
N ILE A 197 14.86 -15.57 8.42
CA ILE A 197 13.87 -16.17 9.34
C ILE A 197 13.45 -17.56 8.85
N GLY A 198 13.47 -17.79 7.55
CA GLY A 198 13.31 -19.09 6.92
C GLY A 198 12.03 -19.22 6.07
N THR A 199 10.85 -19.06 6.66
CA THR A 199 9.58 -19.12 5.91
C THR A 199 8.84 -17.78 5.97
N ILE A 200 8.06 -17.50 4.91
CA ILE A 200 7.24 -16.29 4.87
C ILE A 200 6.23 -16.26 6.03
N THR A 201 5.63 -17.39 6.34
CA THR A 201 4.69 -17.54 7.47
C THR A 201 5.34 -17.22 8.81
N ALA A 202 6.57 -17.69 9.06
CA ALA A 202 7.28 -17.38 10.32
C ALA A 202 7.62 -15.89 10.42
N ALA A 203 8.08 -15.28 9.32
CA ALA A 203 8.38 -13.84 9.28
C ALA A 203 7.11 -13.00 9.50
N ALA A 204 6.01 -13.37 8.83
CA ALA A 204 4.72 -12.71 8.99
C ALA A 204 4.20 -12.81 10.43
N SER A 205 4.29 -13.99 11.05
CA SER A 205 3.84 -14.20 12.45
C SER A 205 4.63 -13.32 13.43
N LEU A 206 5.95 -13.25 13.28
CA LEU A 206 6.77 -12.36 14.10
C LEU A 206 6.38 -10.89 13.93
N ALA A 207 6.13 -10.45 12.70
CA ALA A 207 5.71 -9.09 12.41
C ALA A 207 4.33 -8.77 13.00
N ILE A 208 3.37 -9.70 12.87
CA ILE A 208 2.02 -9.57 13.43
C ILE A 208 2.07 -9.46 14.97
N ASP A 209 2.90 -10.28 15.61
CA ASP A 209 3.03 -10.27 17.08
C ASP A 209 3.49 -8.90 17.61
N LEU A 210 4.32 -8.17 16.85
CA LEU A 210 4.76 -6.82 17.22
C LEU A 210 3.60 -5.82 17.22
N LEU A 211 2.69 -5.90 16.24
CA LEU A 211 1.48 -5.05 16.18
C LEU A 211 0.42 -5.50 17.18
N ALA A 212 0.16 -6.80 17.28
CA ALA A 212 -0.91 -7.36 18.12
C ALA A 212 -0.64 -7.24 19.63
N ASN A 213 0.62 -7.18 20.04
CA ASN A 213 0.98 -6.99 21.45
C ASN A 213 0.90 -5.53 21.92
N ASN A 214 0.60 -4.60 21.02
CA ASN A 214 0.35 -3.20 21.39
C ASN A 214 -1.14 -3.00 21.74
N GLU A 215 -1.46 -2.98 23.02
CA GLU A 215 -2.83 -2.82 23.54
C GLU A 215 -3.53 -1.51 23.08
N ILE A 216 -2.77 -0.56 22.53
CA ILE A 216 -3.30 0.75 22.08
C ILE A 216 -3.85 0.65 20.64
N VAL A 217 -3.45 -0.38 19.89
CA VAL A 217 -3.80 -0.56 18.47
C VAL A 217 -5.04 -1.44 18.33
N GLU A 218 -6.09 -0.92 17.69
CA GLU A 218 -7.37 -1.61 17.49
C GLU A 218 -7.35 -2.65 16.36
N GLY A 219 -6.27 -2.69 15.58
CA GLY A 219 -6.03 -3.51 14.40
C GLY A 219 -5.07 -2.81 13.45
N PHE A 220 -4.87 -3.34 12.26
CA PHE A 220 -3.97 -2.74 11.29
C PHE A 220 -4.51 -2.80 9.86
N TRP A 221 -4.06 -1.85 9.05
CA TRP A 221 -4.27 -1.82 7.60
C TRP A 221 -3.19 -2.63 6.88
N ILE A 222 -3.54 -3.28 5.79
CA ILE A 222 -2.59 -3.93 4.88
C ILE A 222 -2.42 -3.03 3.66
N HIS A 223 -1.21 -2.54 3.44
CA HIS A 223 -0.81 -1.98 2.16
C HIS A 223 -0.08 -3.05 1.35
N LEU A 224 -0.50 -3.29 0.11
CA LEU A 224 0.15 -4.19 -0.81
C LEU A 224 0.54 -3.47 -2.09
N ASP A 225 1.84 -3.20 -2.24
CA ASP A 225 2.41 -2.88 -3.54
C ASP A 225 2.71 -4.16 -4.33
N ALA A 226 2.29 -4.21 -5.59
CA ALA A 226 2.49 -5.37 -6.45
C ALA A 226 3.96 -5.64 -6.76
N ASP A 227 4.85 -4.65 -6.61
CA ASP A 227 6.27 -4.78 -6.89
C ASP A 227 7.09 -5.45 -5.77
N VAL A 228 6.44 -5.80 -4.64
CA VAL A 228 7.01 -6.74 -3.67
C VAL A 228 7.30 -8.09 -4.31
N LEU A 229 6.54 -8.44 -5.35
CA LEU A 229 6.74 -9.65 -6.13
C LEU A 229 8.03 -9.59 -6.97
N ASP A 230 8.57 -10.75 -7.30
CA ASP A 230 9.76 -10.86 -8.15
C ASP A 230 9.46 -10.37 -9.58
N ASP A 231 10.32 -9.50 -10.11
CA ASP A 231 10.16 -8.88 -11.44
C ASP A 231 10.05 -9.92 -12.57
N SER A 232 10.60 -11.13 -12.37
CA SER A 232 10.54 -12.20 -13.39
C SER A 232 9.16 -12.79 -13.54
N ILE A 233 8.32 -12.67 -12.52
CA ILE A 233 6.94 -13.19 -12.49
C ILE A 233 5.88 -12.09 -12.48
N MET A 234 6.26 -10.88 -12.04
CA MET A 234 5.43 -9.68 -12.00
C MET A 234 6.10 -8.52 -12.78
N PRO A 235 6.35 -8.67 -14.08
CA PRO A 235 6.92 -7.58 -14.89
C PRO A 235 5.93 -6.44 -15.15
N ALA A 236 4.68 -6.57 -14.71
CA ALA A 236 3.60 -5.60 -14.90
C ALA A 236 3.55 -4.56 -13.76
N VAL A 237 4.72 -3.99 -13.44
CA VAL A 237 4.93 -2.89 -12.48
C VAL A 237 5.85 -1.84 -13.10
N ASP A 238 5.72 -0.58 -12.68
CA ASP A 238 6.45 0.52 -13.31
C ASP A 238 7.91 0.63 -12.87
N TYR A 239 8.19 0.40 -11.59
CA TYR A 239 9.54 0.42 -11.02
C TYR A 239 9.98 -1.00 -10.64
N ARG A 240 11.05 -1.47 -11.29
CA ARG A 240 11.58 -2.82 -11.11
C ARG A 240 12.89 -2.80 -10.35
N LEU A 241 13.04 -3.72 -9.41
CA LEU A 241 14.21 -3.82 -8.54
C LEU A 241 15.24 -4.87 -8.97
N GLY A 242 15.04 -5.50 -10.14
CA GLY A 242 16.02 -6.44 -10.70
C GLY A 242 15.94 -7.87 -10.17
N GLY A 243 14.81 -8.27 -9.58
CA GLY A 243 14.54 -9.62 -9.11
C GLY A 243 14.70 -9.79 -7.59
N GLY A 244 14.50 -11.03 -7.13
CA GLY A 244 14.63 -11.41 -5.72
C GLY A 244 13.39 -11.18 -4.85
N GLY A 245 12.28 -10.69 -5.40
CA GLY A 245 11.02 -10.45 -4.71
C GLY A 245 10.31 -11.72 -4.22
N LEU A 246 9.08 -11.56 -3.75
CA LEU A 246 8.24 -12.67 -3.34
C LEU A 246 7.69 -13.43 -4.57
N SER A 247 7.46 -14.72 -4.42
CA SER A 247 6.67 -15.50 -5.38
C SER A 247 5.16 -15.29 -5.13
N PHE A 248 4.31 -15.63 -6.10
CA PHE A 248 2.85 -15.64 -5.92
C PHE A 248 2.40 -16.55 -4.78
N ALA A 249 3.04 -17.70 -4.59
CA ALA A 249 2.74 -18.61 -3.49
C ALA A 249 3.10 -17.98 -2.13
N GLU A 250 4.24 -17.32 -2.03
CA GLU A 250 4.63 -16.61 -0.80
C GLU A 250 3.70 -15.43 -0.50
N LEU A 251 3.21 -14.72 -1.51
CA LEU A 251 2.19 -13.69 -1.34
C LEU A 251 0.89 -14.28 -0.77
N SER A 252 0.40 -15.40 -1.33
CA SER A 252 -0.79 -16.08 -0.80
C SER A 252 -0.59 -16.51 0.65
N GLU A 253 0.55 -17.12 0.99
CA GLU A 253 0.87 -17.53 2.37
C GLU A 253 0.97 -16.34 3.32
N LEU A 254 1.58 -15.25 2.90
CA LEU A 254 1.69 -14.01 3.66
C LEU A 254 0.31 -13.44 3.99
N LEU A 255 -0.51 -13.20 2.97
CA LEU A 255 -1.87 -12.67 3.13
C LEU A 255 -2.74 -13.58 4.00
N LYS A 256 -2.68 -14.89 3.79
CA LYS A 256 -3.39 -15.88 4.61
C LYS A 256 -2.98 -15.82 6.08
N THR A 257 -1.67 -15.70 6.36
CA THR A 257 -1.17 -15.58 7.72
C THR A 257 -1.66 -14.28 8.38
N ILE A 258 -1.62 -13.16 7.64
CA ILE A 258 -2.05 -11.86 8.13
C ILE A 258 -3.56 -11.85 8.41
N THR A 259 -4.38 -12.33 7.47
CA THR A 259 -5.84 -12.33 7.61
C THR A 259 -6.32 -13.29 8.69
N ALA A 260 -5.66 -14.45 8.84
CA ALA A 260 -5.96 -15.42 9.89
C ALA A 260 -5.66 -14.89 11.30
N SER A 261 -4.85 -13.86 11.47
CA SER A 261 -4.60 -13.21 12.77
C SER A 261 -5.86 -12.55 13.35
N GLY A 262 -6.82 -12.19 12.51
CA GLY A 262 -8.05 -11.49 12.89
C GLY A 262 -7.86 -10.00 13.23
N HIS A 263 -6.65 -9.44 13.08
CA HIS A 263 -6.33 -8.04 13.38
C HIS A 263 -6.33 -7.13 12.15
N ALA A 264 -6.32 -7.69 10.93
CA ALA A 264 -6.42 -6.89 9.70
C ALA A 264 -7.84 -6.31 9.55
N VAL A 265 -7.93 -5.00 9.35
CA VAL A 265 -9.22 -4.28 9.26
C VAL A 265 -9.56 -3.79 7.85
N GLY A 266 -8.62 -3.83 6.93
CA GLY A 266 -8.77 -3.44 5.54
C GLY A 266 -7.46 -3.59 4.79
N MET A 267 -7.52 -3.43 3.45
CA MET A 267 -6.37 -3.60 2.57
C MET A 267 -6.49 -2.71 1.35
N ASP A 268 -5.37 -2.24 0.84
CA ASP A 268 -5.25 -1.71 -0.52
C ASP A 268 -4.23 -2.47 -1.36
N ILE A 269 -4.41 -2.38 -2.69
CA ILE A 269 -3.54 -2.98 -3.69
C ILE A 269 -3.15 -1.89 -4.69
N THR A 270 -1.84 -1.72 -4.95
CA THR A 270 -1.29 -0.63 -5.76
C THR A 270 -0.30 -1.11 -6.82
N ILE A 271 0.09 -0.20 -7.73
CA ILE A 271 1.21 -0.28 -8.69
C ILE A 271 1.05 -1.30 -9.82
N PHE A 272 0.22 -2.34 -9.68
CA PHE A 272 -0.02 -3.24 -10.81
C PHE A 272 -0.48 -2.45 -12.05
N ASN A 273 0.28 -2.57 -13.14
CA ASN A 273 0.02 -1.88 -14.41
C ASN A 273 -0.45 -2.88 -15.48
N PRO A 274 -1.77 -3.02 -15.69
CA PRO A 274 -2.28 -4.00 -16.65
C PRO A 274 -1.94 -3.70 -18.11
N LEU A 275 -1.47 -2.51 -18.44
CA LEU A 275 -1.01 -2.19 -19.80
C LEU A 275 0.33 -2.89 -20.13
N LEU A 276 1.05 -3.38 -19.11
CA LEU A 276 2.26 -4.18 -19.26
C LEU A 276 1.98 -5.69 -19.29
N ASP A 277 0.73 -6.12 -19.08
CA ASP A 277 0.26 -7.51 -19.12
C ASP A 277 -0.59 -7.75 -20.37
N LEU A 278 0.06 -7.89 -21.52
CA LEU A 278 -0.60 -7.87 -22.84
C LEU A 278 -1.57 -9.05 -23.07
N ASP A 279 -1.34 -10.19 -22.47
CA ASP A 279 -2.16 -11.41 -22.62
C ASP A 279 -3.07 -11.69 -21.40
N GLY A 280 -2.97 -10.88 -20.35
CA GLY A 280 -3.76 -11.01 -19.13
C GLY A 280 -3.33 -12.16 -18.20
N SER A 281 -2.25 -12.87 -18.52
CA SER A 281 -1.81 -14.04 -17.77
C SER A 281 -1.29 -13.68 -16.37
N ILE A 282 -0.60 -12.55 -16.24
CA ILE A 282 -0.10 -12.04 -14.96
C ILE A 282 -1.28 -11.62 -14.08
N THR A 283 -2.25 -10.90 -14.65
CA THR A 283 -3.49 -10.49 -13.96
C THR A 283 -4.21 -11.69 -13.38
N GLN A 284 -4.38 -12.77 -14.14
CA GLN A 284 -5.05 -13.99 -13.68
C GLN A 284 -4.31 -14.64 -12.52
N ARG A 285 -2.98 -14.77 -12.62
CA ARG A 285 -2.14 -15.32 -11.55
C ARG A 285 -2.17 -14.47 -10.29
N PHE A 286 -2.12 -13.15 -10.44
CA PHE A 286 -2.18 -12.23 -9.33
C PHE A 286 -3.53 -12.31 -8.62
N VAL A 287 -4.64 -12.29 -9.36
CA VAL A 287 -5.99 -12.48 -8.78
C VAL A 287 -6.10 -13.83 -8.07
N SER A 288 -5.61 -14.93 -8.67
CA SER A 288 -5.61 -16.24 -8.02
C SER A 288 -4.87 -16.23 -6.68
N SER A 289 -3.69 -15.58 -6.65
CA SER A 289 -2.89 -15.43 -5.43
C SER A 289 -3.60 -14.61 -4.35
N LEU A 290 -4.23 -13.49 -4.74
CA LEU A 290 -5.02 -12.65 -3.82
C LEU A 290 -6.21 -13.42 -3.24
N VAL A 291 -6.96 -14.12 -4.08
CA VAL A 291 -8.12 -14.93 -3.65
C VAL A 291 -7.69 -16.02 -2.68
N GLU A 292 -6.62 -16.77 -3.00
CA GLU A 292 -6.10 -17.81 -2.12
C GLU A 292 -5.65 -17.26 -0.76
N GLY A 293 -5.05 -16.07 -0.74
CA GLY A 293 -4.55 -15.45 0.49
C GLY A 293 -5.63 -14.77 1.35
N LEU A 294 -6.75 -14.37 0.75
CA LEU A 294 -7.82 -13.64 1.43
C LEU A 294 -9.05 -14.52 1.79
N SER A 295 -9.08 -15.79 1.34
CA SER A 295 -10.23 -16.72 1.51
C SER A 295 -10.16 -17.60 2.78
#